data_50126b4222ed7c8a206653e76032cdf2
#
_entry.id   50126b4222ed7c8a206653e76032cdf2
#
_cell.length_a   1.000
_cell.length_b   1.000
_cell.length_c   1.000
_cell.angle_alpha   90.00
_cell.angle_beta   90.00
_cell.angle_gamma   90.00
#
_symmetry.space_group_name_H-M   'P 1'
#
loop_
_entity.id
_entity.type
_entity.pdbx_description
1 polymer ?
#
loop_
_entity_poly.entity_id
_entity_poly.type
_entity_poly.pdbx_seq_one_letter_code
_entity_poly.pdbx_strand_id
1 'polypeptide(L)' 'MITPDEIADLIRTALPDAVVEARDWTGTQDHYDVRVTSAGFAGVPLIDQHRLIYAAVDGALKDGRLHAIQIKTQAPR' A
#
# COMPACT_ATOMS: atom_id res chain seq x y z
N MET A 1 -1.91 -14.85 5.03
CA MET A 1 -1.42 -14.60 3.65
C MET A 1 -2.33 -13.61 2.96
N ILE A 2 -1.77 -12.78 2.11
CA ILE A 2 -2.51 -11.78 1.33
C ILE A 2 -1.87 -11.72 -0.06
N THR A 3 -2.68 -11.50 -1.10
CA THR A 3 -2.18 -11.40 -2.49
C THR A 3 -1.88 -9.95 -2.86
N PRO A 4 -1.05 -9.72 -3.91
CA PRO A 4 -0.84 -8.36 -4.43
C PRO A 4 -2.15 -7.67 -4.84
N ASP A 5 -3.08 -8.40 -5.43
CA ASP A 5 -4.38 -7.84 -5.83
C ASP A 5 -5.21 -7.41 -4.63
N GLU A 6 -5.20 -8.16 -3.55
CA GLU A 6 -5.89 -7.79 -2.32
C GLU A 6 -5.30 -6.52 -1.71
N ILE A 7 -3.97 -6.38 -1.70
CA ILE A 7 -3.29 -5.16 -1.25
C ILE A 7 -3.71 -3.97 -2.12
N ALA A 8 -3.69 -4.14 -3.44
CA ALA A 8 -4.10 -3.10 -4.38
C ALA A 8 -5.54 -2.67 -4.16
N ASP A 9 -6.44 -3.61 -3.94
CA ASP A 9 -7.86 -3.32 -3.68
C ASP A 9 -8.05 -2.53 -2.39
N LEU A 10 -7.35 -2.90 -1.32
CA LEU A 10 -7.37 -2.15 -0.06
C LEU A 10 -6.91 -0.71 -0.25
N ILE A 11 -5.82 -0.51 -0.98
CA ILE A 11 -5.28 0.83 -1.25
C ILE A 11 -6.23 1.63 -2.14
N ARG A 12 -6.80 1.03 -3.18
CA ARG A 12 -7.73 1.71 -4.08
C ARG A 12 -9.06 2.07 -3.41
N THR A 13 -9.44 1.40 -2.34
CA THR A 13 -10.59 1.80 -1.53
C THR A 13 -10.38 3.20 -0.95
N ALA A 14 -9.17 3.52 -0.51
CA ALA A 14 -8.82 4.84 0.00
C ALA A 14 -8.42 5.82 -1.11
N LEU A 15 -7.77 5.33 -2.17
CA LEU A 15 -7.23 6.12 -3.27
C LEU A 15 -7.67 5.48 -4.60
N PRO A 16 -8.88 5.79 -5.11
CA PRO A 16 -9.44 5.10 -6.28
C PRO A 16 -8.62 5.19 -7.57
N ASP A 17 -7.81 6.24 -7.72
CA ASP A 17 -6.94 6.44 -8.87
C ASP A 17 -5.58 5.76 -8.74
N ALA A 18 -5.29 5.12 -7.61
CA ALA A 18 -3.95 4.64 -7.32
C ALA A 18 -3.48 3.58 -8.32
N VAL A 19 -2.27 3.76 -8.80
CA VAL A 19 -1.49 2.72 -9.47
C VAL A 19 -0.64 2.04 -8.40
N VAL A 20 -0.89 0.77 -8.18
CA VAL A 20 -0.27 0.00 -7.10
C VAL A 20 0.58 -1.12 -7.68
N GLU A 21 1.85 -1.14 -7.30
CA GLU A 21 2.76 -2.25 -7.59
C GLU A 21 3.12 -2.91 -6.27
N ALA A 22 2.65 -4.12 -6.04
CA ALA A 22 2.95 -4.89 -4.83
C ALA A 22 3.82 -6.08 -5.19
N ARG A 23 4.96 -6.21 -4.50
CA ARG A 23 5.92 -7.26 -4.74
C ARG A 23 6.15 -8.05 -3.47
N ASP A 24 5.90 -9.36 -3.54
CA ASP A 24 6.21 -10.30 -2.47
C ASP A 24 7.71 -10.63 -2.50
N TRP A 25 8.48 -10.09 -1.54
CA TRP A 25 9.93 -10.22 -1.57
C TRP A 25 10.48 -11.38 -0.75
N THR A 26 9.62 -12.07 0.01
CA THR A 26 10.02 -13.30 0.74
C THR A 26 9.46 -14.57 0.14
N GLY A 27 8.47 -14.47 -0.75
CA GLY A 27 7.76 -15.62 -1.30
C GLY A 27 6.71 -16.21 -0.37
N THR A 28 6.44 -15.59 0.78
CA THR A 28 5.51 -16.09 1.81
C THR A 28 4.15 -15.39 1.81
N GLN A 29 3.93 -14.43 0.91
CA GLN A 29 2.68 -13.65 0.76
C GLN A 29 2.27 -12.90 2.04
N ASP A 30 3.24 -12.43 2.81
CA ASP A 30 3.01 -11.66 4.04
C ASP A 30 4.02 -10.53 4.24
N HIS A 31 5.03 -10.42 3.38
CA HIS A 31 6.02 -9.36 3.38
C HIS A 31 6.07 -8.73 1.99
N TYR A 32 5.68 -7.46 1.87
CA TYR A 32 5.53 -6.80 0.58
C TYR A 32 6.31 -5.50 0.48
N ASP A 33 6.83 -5.27 -0.71
CA ASP A 33 7.34 -3.98 -1.16
C ASP A 33 6.28 -3.39 -2.10
N VAL A 34 5.74 -2.23 -1.73
CA VAL A 34 4.58 -1.64 -2.40
C VAL A 34 4.93 -0.23 -2.87
N ARG A 35 4.69 0.03 -4.15
CA ARG A 35 4.79 1.36 -4.74
C ARG A 35 3.39 1.85 -5.09
N VAL A 36 3.07 3.05 -4.66
CA VAL A 36 1.76 3.66 -4.89
C VAL A 36 1.92 5.03 -5.53
N THR A 37 1.30 5.20 -6.67
CA THR A 37 1.21 6.49 -7.36
C THR A 37 -0.23 6.95 -7.34
N SER A 38 -0.49 8.16 -6.85
CA SER A 38 -1.84 8.71 -6.79
C SER A 38 -1.81 10.24 -6.85
N ALA A 39 -2.75 10.81 -7.58
CA ALA A 39 -2.97 12.26 -7.59
C ALA A 39 -3.32 12.79 -6.19
N GLY A 40 -3.87 11.95 -5.31
CA GLY A 40 -4.16 12.31 -3.93
C GLY A 40 -2.94 12.62 -3.08
N PHE A 41 -1.73 12.28 -3.56
CA PHE A 41 -0.48 12.60 -2.85
C PHE A 41 0.09 13.98 -3.21
N ALA A 42 -0.45 14.65 -4.21
CA ALA A 42 0.06 15.96 -4.63
C ALA A 42 -0.08 16.98 -3.49
N GLY A 43 1.04 17.61 -3.11
CA GLY A 43 1.06 18.58 -2.01
C GLY A 43 0.94 17.99 -0.61
N VAL A 44 0.90 16.66 -0.47
CA VAL A 44 0.79 15.98 0.82
C VAL A 44 2.20 15.62 1.33
N PRO A 45 2.54 15.97 2.58
CA PRO A 45 3.82 15.57 3.16
C PRO A 45 4.03 14.06 3.14
N LEU A 46 5.27 13.62 2.96
CA LEU A 46 5.59 12.19 2.81
C LEU A 46 5.07 11.35 3.98
N ILE A 47 5.18 11.83 5.20
CA ILE A 47 4.69 11.09 6.37
C ILE A 47 3.18 10.86 6.31
N ASP A 48 2.44 11.84 5.82
CA ASP A 48 0.99 11.73 5.68
C ASP A 48 0.60 10.80 4.52
N GLN A 49 1.38 10.79 3.45
CA GLN A 49 1.22 9.80 2.37
C GLN A 49 1.36 8.38 2.91
N HIS A 50 2.39 8.12 3.72
CA HIS A 50 2.60 6.81 4.32
C HIS A 50 1.49 6.44 5.29
N ARG A 51 0.99 7.38 6.08
CA ARG A 51 -0.14 7.15 6.98
C ARG A 51 -1.40 6.71 6.25
N LEU A 52 -1.68 7.29 5.09
CA LEU A 52 -2.81 6.88 4.25
C LEU A 52 -2.69 5.40 3.85
N ILE A 53 -1.51 4.97 3.45
CA ILE A 53 -1.28 3.58 3.05
C ILE A 53 -1.38 2.64 4.26
N TYR A 54 -0.76 2.97 5.39
CA TYR A 54 -0.88 2.15 6.60
C TYR A 54 -2.33 2.03 7.07
N ALA A 55 -3.10 3.11 7.01
CA ALA A 55 -4.52 3.07 7.35
C ALA A 55 -5.30 2.16 6.41
N ALA A 56 -4.98 2.18 5.12
CA ALA A 56 -5.66 1.36 4.12
C ALA A 56 -5.43 -0.14 4.35
N VAL A 57 -4.26 -0.54 4.82
CA VAL A 57 -3.88 -1.95 5.05
C VAL A 57 -3.94 -2.36 6.52
N ASP A 58 -4.41 -1.49 7.40
CA ASP A 58 -4.42 -1.68 8.85
C ASP A 58 -5.11 -2.98 9.26
N GLY A 59 -6.25 -3.29 8.68
CA GLY A 59 -6.96 -4.54 8.96
C GLY A 59 -6.16 -5.78 8.65
N ALA A 60 -5.43 -5.78 7.54
CA ALA A 60 -4.57 -6.89 7.15
C ALA A 60 -3.36 -7.05 8.08
N LEU A 61 -2.80 -5.93 8.57
CA LEU A 61 -1.72 -5.94 9.55
C LEU A 61 -2.20 -6.50 10.90
N LYS A 62 -3.39 -6.08 11.33
CA LYS A 62 -3.95 -6.50 12.63
C LYS A 62 -4.34 -7.96 12.66
N ASP A 63 -4.87 -8.50 11.55
CA ASP A 63 -5.31 -9.91 11.51
C ASP A 63 -4.20 -10.88 11.10
N GLY A 64 -3.00 -10.39 10.80
CA GLY A 64 -1.83 -11.20 10.48
C GLY A 64 -1.74 -11.68 9.04
N ARG A 65 -2.65 -11.27 8.14
CA ARG A 65 -2.51 -11.57 6.70
C ARG A 65 -1.29 -10.89 6.09
N LEU A 66 -0.92 -9.72 6.63
CA LEU A 66 0.22 -8.94 6.22
C LEU A 66 1.11 -8.72 7.46
N HIS A 67 2.35 -9.20 7.43
CA HIS A 67 3.28 -9.06 8.55
C HIS A 67 4.16 -7.83 8.44
N ALA A 68 4.63 -7.51 7.23
CA ALA A 68 5.49 -6.36 6.99
C ALA A 68 5.24 -5.76 5.62
N ILE A 69 5.35 -4.45 5.54
CA ILE A 69 5.19 -3.70 4.30
C ILE A 69 6.23 -2.58 4.25
N GLN A 70 6.91 -2.47 3.10
CA GLN A 70 7.74 -1.33 2.75
C GLN A 70 7.00 -0.55 1.68
N ILE A 71 6.87 0.76 1.87
CA ILE A 71 6.10 1.59 0.95
C ILE A 71 6.92 2.72 0.35
N LYS A 72 6.66 2.95 -0.94
CA LYS A 72 7.08 4.15 -1.66
C LYS A 72 5.85 4.78 -2.26
N THR A 73 5.69 6.07 -2.04
CA THR A 73 4.54 6.84 -2.51
C THR A 73 5.01 8.01 -3.36
N GLN A 74 4.23 8.35 -4.38
CA GLN A 74 4.52 9.52 -5.21
C GLN A 74 3.25 10.02 -5.90
N ALA A 75 3.23 11.32 -6.19
CA ALA A 75 2.23 11.90 -7.07
C ALA A 75 2.58 11.58 -8.52
N PRO A 76 1.60 11.53 -9.44
CA PRO A 76 1.87 11.37 -10.87
C PRO A 76 2.72 12.53 -11.39
N ARG A 77 3.58 12.20 -12.33
CA ARG A 77 4.41 13.20 -13.01
C ARG A 77 3.65 13.91 -14.10
#